data_22e99439184c0e5a7c0690c76eddf016
#
_entry.id   22e99439184c0e5a7c0690c76eddf016
#
_cell.length_a   1.000
_cell.length_b   1.000
_cell.length_c   1.000
_cell.angle_alpha   90.00
_cell.angle_beta   90.00
_cell.angle_gamma   90.00
#
_symmetry.space_group_name_H-M   'P 1'
#
loop_
_entity.id
_entity.type
_entity.pdbx_description
1 polymer ?
#
loop_
_entity_poly.entity_id
_entity_poly.type
_entity_poly.pdbx_seq_one_letter_code
_entity_poly.pdbx_strand_id
1 'polypeptide(L)'
;ERAKKLKIGNGMDKGVELGPLTTAKRLEEIEKLVDTTKKEGAKVLMGGKRPSGFNKGYYYEPTVFDDVKDNFTIMREEPFGPLVPILTFKTFDDVIKRANDNDLGLCSYLYTNSMEKAQIGSEKLETGCVAVNTGVVAIAEAPFGGIKQTGYGREGGSGAIKDYLNVKYTHMGLKI
;
A
#
# COMPACT_ATOMS: atom_id res chain seq x y z
N GLU A 1 14.28 -4.90 -12.87
CA GLU A 1 15.46 -4.09 -13.23
C GLU A 1 15.62 -2.86 -12.31
N ARG A 2 14.56 -2.04 -12.08
CA ARG A 2 14.68 -0.82 -11.26
C ARG A 2 14.98 -1.13 -9.78
N ALA A 3 14.31 -2.11 -9.20
CA ALA A 3 14.52 -2.50 -7.80
C ALA A 3 15.97 -2.93 -7.50
N LYS A 4 16.67 -3.52 -8.47
CA LYS A 4 18.09 -3.90 -8.34
C LYS A 4 19.04 -2.70 -8.22
N LYS A 5 18.61 -1.52 -8.67
CA LYS A 5 19.43 -0.30 -8.70
C LYS A 5 19.22 0.58 -7.47
N LEU A 6 18.25 0.26 -6.61
CA LEU A 6 17.98 1.05 -5.41
C LEU A 6 19.18 1.02 -4.46
N LYS A 7 19.67 2.19 -4.11
CA LYS A 7 20.73 2.34 -3.13
C LYS A 7 20.14 2.23 -1.72
N ILE A 8 20.54 1.17 -1.02
CA ILE A 8 20.15 0.95 0.39
C ILE A 8 21.14 1.68 1.30
N GLY A 9 20.66 2.34 2.34
CA GLY A 9 21.53 3.03 3.29
C GLY A 9 20.77 3.88 4.30
N ASN A 10 21.52 4.73 5.02
CA ASN A 10 20.92 5.71 5.90
C ASN A 10 20.21 6.78 5.07
N GLY A 11 18.93 7.05 5.36
CA GLY A 11 18.13 8.03 4.61
C GLY A 11 18.65 9.47 4.64
N MET A 12 19.60 9.79 5.54
CA MET A 12 20.29 11.10 5.56
C MET A 12 21.46 11.17 4.58
N ASP A 13 21.89 10.04 4.02
CA ASP A 13 23.01 10.00 3.08
C ASP A 13 22.53 10.32 1.65
N LYS A 14 23.31 11.11 0.93
CA LYS A 14 23.00 11.53 -0.44
C LYS A 14 22.84 10.32 -1.37
N GLY A 15 21.74 10.30 -2.08
CA GLY A 15 21.43 9.28 -3.11
C GLY A 15 20.95 7.94 -2.54
N VAL A 16 20.69 7.82 -1.25
CA VAL A 16 19.97 6.68 -0.67
C VAL A 16 18.50 6.77 -1.06
N GLU A 17 17.95 5.66 -1.52
CA GLU A 17 16.56 5.54 -1.97
C GLU A 17 15.74 4.59 -1.09
N LEU A 18 16.39 3.69 -0.35
CA LEU A 18 15.75 2.75 0.58
C LEU A 18 16.46 2.77 1.93
N GLY A 19 15.76 3.25 2.95
CA GLY A 19 16.20 3.25 4.34
C GLY A 19 15.93 1.91 5.05
N PRO A 20 16.25 1.84 6.37
CA PRO A 20 15.93 0.68 7.20
C PRO A 20 14.43 0.60 7.52
N LEU A 21 13.98 -0.57 7.92
CA LEU A 21 12.70 -0.76 8.57
C LEU A 21 12.68 -0.07 9.94
N THR A 22 11.51 0.21 10.47
CA THR A 22 11.34 1.04 11.67
C THR A 22 11.79 0.37 12.96
N THR A 23 11.65 -0.96 13.11
CA THR A 23 11.92 -1.69 14.35
C THR A 23 12.51 -3.08 14.09
N ALA A 24 13.17 -3.66 15.08
CA ALA A 24 13.62 -5.05 15.04
C ALA A 24 12.45 -6.02 14.84
N LYS A 25 11.34 -5.79 15.54
CA LYS A 25 10.12 -6.59 15.39
C LYS A 25 9.61 -6.61 13.94
N ARG A 26 9.61 -5.43 13.28
CA ARG A 26 9.19 -5.36 11.88
C ARG A 26 10.13 -6.16 10.96
N LEU A 27 11.42 -6.13 11.22
CA LEU A 27 12.38 -6.92 10.45
C LEU A 27 12.10 -8.43 10.60
N GLU A 28 11.85 -8.91 11.82
CA GLU A 28 11.50 -10.31 12.08
C GLU A 28 10.19 -10.72 11.40
N GLU A 29 9.17 -9.86 11.43
CA GLU A 29 7.90 -10.08 10.75
C GLU A 29 8.07 -10.17 9.22
N ILE A 30 8.89 -9.31 8.63
CA ILE A 30 9.20 -9.34 7.19
C ILE A 30 9.98 -10.62 6.84
N GLU A 31 10.96 -11.02 7.63
CA GLU A 31 11.70 -12.27 7.41
C GLU A 31 10.77 -13.48 7.46
N LYS A 32 9.90 -13.54 8.48
CA LYS A 32 8.90 -14.61 8.61
C LYS A 32 7.94 -14.64 7.42
N LEU A 33 7.44 -13.47 6.98
CA LEU A 33 6.53 -13.37 5.84
C LEU A 33 7.21 -13.85 4.54
N VAL A 34 8.45 -13.45 4.31
CA VAL A 34 9.25 -13.90 3.18
C VAL A 34 9.44 -15.43 3.19
N ASP A 35 9.78 -16.01 4.34
CA ASP A 35 9.97 -17.45 4.46
C ASP A 35 8.64 -18.23 4.31
N THR A 36 7.54 -17.69 4.83
CA THR A 36 6.20 -18.25 4.63
C THR A 36 5.83 -18.24 3.15
N THR A 37 6.00 -17.11 2.47
CA THR A 37 5.71 -16.96 1.04
C THR A 37 6.51 -17.92 0.16
N LYS A 38 7.78 -18.15 0.51
CA LYS A 38 8.61 -19.19 -0.16
C LYS A 38 8.05 -20.60 0.06
N LYS A 39 7.66 -20.93 1.29
CA LYS A 39 7.09 -22.25 1.63
C LYS A 39 5.74 -22.48 0.96
N GLU A 40 4.96 -21.44 0.73
CA GLU A 40 3.70 -21.47 -0.03
C GLU A 40 3.91 -21.68 -1.53
N GLY A 41 5.15 -21.58 -2.01
CA GLY A 41 5.56 -21.92 -3.37
C GLY A 41 5.90 -20.73 -4.26
N ALA A 42 5.97 -19.50 -3.73
CA ALA A 42 6.40 -18.34 -4.50
C ALA A 42 7.88 -18.42 -4.84
N LYS A 43 8.23 -17.91 -6.02
CA LYS A 43 9.59 -17.80 -6.51
C LYS A 43 10.18 -16.44 -6.20
N VAL A 44 11.30 -16.39 -5.48
CA VAL A 44 12.03 -15.15 -5.24
C VAL A 44 12.87 -14.82 -6.48
N LEU A 45 12.55 -13.71 -7.14
CA LEU A 45 13.30 -13.21 -8.30
C LEU A 45 14.51 -12.37 -7.90
N MET A 46 14.42 -11.69 -6.74
CA MET A 46 15.51 -10.92 -6.14
C MET A 46 15.25 -10.65 -4.66
N GLY A 47 16.31 -10.33 -3.92
CA GLY A 47 16.23 -9.99 -2.49
C GLY A 47 15.95 -11.20 -1.61
N GLY A 48 15.06 -11.07 -0.65
CA GLY A 48 14.64 -12.12 0.28
C GLY A 48 15.63 -12.36 1.42
N LYS A 49 16.46 -11.36 1.76
CA LYS A 49 17.46 -11.42 2.81
C LYS A 49 17.86 -10.02 3.30
N ARG A 50 18.60 -9.97 4.38
CA ARG A 50 19.29 -8.75 4.82
C ARG A 50 20.45 -8.44 3.88
N PRO A 51 20.67 -7.16 3.51
CA PRO A 51 21.81 -6.77 2.70
C PRO A 51 23.13 -6.96 3.47
N SER A 52 24.20 -7.30 2.74
CA SER A 52 25.54 -7.36 3.32
C SER A 52 26.11 -5.97 3.61
N GLY A 53 27.04 -5.88 4.56
CA GLY A 53 27.78 -4.64 4.85
C GLY A 53 27.10 -3.71 5.86
N PHE A 54 25.94 -4.07 6.42
CA PHE A 54 25.25 -3.29 7.47
C PHE A 54 25.36 -4.01 8.83
N ASN A 55 26.17 -3.46 9.75
CA ASN A 55 26.33 -4.00 11.10
C ASN A 55 25.30 -3.43 12.09
N LYS A 56 24.57 -2.38 11.70
CA LYS A 56 23.53 -1.71 12.50
C LYS A 56 22.37 -1.31 11.60
N GLY A 57 21.17 -1.22 12.20
CA GLY A 57 19.94 -0.88 11.49
C GLY A 57 19.18 -2.10 10.98
N TYR A 58 17.91 -1.90 10.67
CA TYR A 58 16.96 -2.96 10.32
C TYR A 58 16.77 -3.01 8.80
N TYR A 59 17.88 -3.16 8.07
CA TYR A 59 17.86 -3.15 6.61
C TYR A 59 17.38 -4.49 6.05
N TYR A 60 16.59 -4.41 4.98
CA TYR A 60 16.14 -5.56 4.21
C TYR A 60 16.18 -5.25 2.71
N GLU A 61 16.57 -6.21 1.90
CA GLU A 61 16.68 -6.02 0.45
C GLU A 61 15.28 -5.87 -0.19
N PRO A 62 15.11 -5.01 -1.23
CA PRO A 62 13.91 -5.05 -2.06
C PRO A 62 13.71 -6.47 -2.57
N THR A 63 12.55 -7.03 -2.30
CA THR A 63 12.26 -8.43 -2.57
C THR A 63 11.10 -8.54 -3.55
N VAL A 64 11.32 -9.23 -4.65
CA VAL A 64 10.31 -9.46 -5.70
C VAL A 64 9.98 -10.93 -5.77
N PHE A 65 8.69 -11.24 -5.67
CA PHE A 65 8.16 -12.60 -5.81
C PHE A 65 7.40 -12.75 -7.12
N ASP A 66 7.54 -13.93 -7.73
CA ASP A 66 6.75 -14.42 -8.84
C ASP A 66 6.03 -15.72 -8.44
N ASP A 67 5.12 -16.20 -9.27
CA ASP A 67 4.30 -17.39 -9.00
C ASP A 67 3.46 -17.28 -7.71
N VAL A 68 3.11 -16.05 -7.30
CA VAL A 68 2.27 -15.78 -6.13
C VAL A 68 0.79 -16.08 -6.46
N LYS A 69 0.05 -16.61 -5.50
CA LYS A 69 -1.38 -16.87 -5.61
C LYS A 69 -2.17 -16.01 -4.63
N ASP A 70 -3.45 -15.74 -4.94
CA ASP A 70 -4.31 -14.88 -4.13
C ASP A 70 -4.49 -15.36 -2.68
N ASN A 71 -4.36 -16.66 -2.43
CA ASN A 71 -4.48 -17.26 -1.11
C ASN A 71 -3.19 -17.30 -0.30
N PHE A 72 -2.08 -16.79 -0.83
CA PHE A 72 -0.82 -16.72 -0.07
C PHE A 72 -0.89 -15.67 1.03
N THR A 73 -0.20 -15.92 2.13
CA THR A 73 -0.17 -15.04 3.30
C THR A 73 0.21 -13.60 2.94
N ILE A 74 1.20 -13.41 2.07
CA ILE A 74 1.65 -12.08 1.61
C ILE A 74 0.56 -11.27 0.89
N MET A 75 -0.51 -11.93 0.41
CA MET A 75 -1.65 -11.27 -0.25
C MET A 75 -2.78 -10.93 0.74
N ARG A 76 -2.73 -11.46 1.95
CA ARG A 76 -3.75 -11.27 3.00
C ARG A 76 -3.28 -10.39 4.15
N GLU A 77 -1.97 -10.31 4.37
CA GLU A 77 -1.34 -9.44 5.36
C GLU A 77 -0.66 -8.27 4.65
N GLU A 78 -0.80 -7.05 5.18
CA GLU A 78 -0.10 -5.88 4.64
C GLU A 78 1.39 -5.93 4.99
N PRO A 79 2.29 -6.14 4.01
CA PRO A 79 3.71 -6.19 4.28
C PRO A 79 4.30 -4.78 4.38
N PHE A 80 4.33 -4.18 5.56
CA PHE A 80 5.04 -2.91 5.77
C PHE A 80 6.55 -3.07 5.61
N GLY A 81 6.98 -3.29 4.37
CA GLY A 81 8.37 -3.57 4.00
C GLY A 81 8.56 -3.61 2.50
N PRO A 82 9.80 -3.74 2.02
CA PRO A 82 10.14 -3.66 0.61
C PRO A 82 9.84 -4.99 -0.14
N LEU A 83 8.61 -5.48 -0.03
CA LEU A 83 8.17 -6.73 -0.65
C LEU A 83 7.20 -6.45 -1.80
N VAL A 84 7.39 -7.09 -2.93
CA VAL A 84 6.61 -6.92 -4.16
C VAL A 84 6.15 -8.29 -4.67
N PRO A 85 4.97 -8.77 -4.30
CA PRO A 85 4.35 -9.93 -4.91
C PRO A 85 3.80 -9.58 -6.29
N ILE A 86 4.05 -10.43 -7.29
CA ILE A 86 3.57 -10.26 -8.66
C ILE A 86 2.59 -11.40 -8.98
N LEU A 87 1.41 -11.01 -9.44
CA LEU A 87 0.39 -11.92 -9.93
C LEU A 87 -0.03 -11.50 -11.34
N THR A 88 -0.41 -12.46 -12.16
CA THR A 88 -0.96 -12.21 -13.49
C THR A 88 -2.48 -12.37 -13.49
N PHE A 89 -3.13 -11.70 -14.42
CA PHE A 89 -4.56 -11.81 -14.65
C PHE A 89 -4.85 -11.93 -16.15
N LYS A 90 -6.04 -12.41 -16.51
CA LYS A 90 -6.43 -12.60 -17.91
C LYS A 90 -7.36 -11.49 -18.43
N THR A 91 -8.28 -11.05 -17.59
CA THR A 91 -9.27 -10.04 -17.98
C THR A 91 -9.31 -8.90 -16.96
N PHE A 92 -9.79 -7.74 -17.39
CA PHE A 92 -9.95 -6.58 -16.53
C PHE A 92 -10.95 -6.85 -15.38
N ASP A 93 -12.06 -7.52 -15.68
CA ASP A 93 -13.07 -7.85 -14.66
C ASP A 93 -12.52 -8.83 -13.61
N ASP A 94 -11.70 -9.80 -14.04
CA ASP A 94 -11.02 -10.73 -13.13
C ASP A 94 -10.11 -9.98 -12.16
N VAL A 95 -9.27 -9.08 -12.63
CA VAL A 95 -8.35 -8.35 -11.75
C VAL A 95 -9.07 -7.41 -10.80
N ILE A 96 -10.15 -6.74 -11.22
CA ILE A 96 -10.97 -5.90 -10.34
C ILE A 96 -11.59 -6.74 -9.22
N LYS A 97 -12.20 -7.88 -9.56
CA LYS A 97 -12.77 -8.79 -8.56
C LYS A 97 -11.72 -9.26 -7.56
N ARG A 98 -10.56 -9.69 -8.02
CA ARG A 98 -9.45 -10.17 -7.17
C ARG A 98 -8.86 -9.06 -6.30
N ALA A 99 -8.70 -7.86 -6.86
CA ALA A 99 -8.22 -6.70 -6.11
C ALA A 99 -9.17 -6.29 -4.96
N ASN A 100 -10.48 -6.50 -5.15
CA ASN A 100 -11.49 -6.19 -4.15
C ASN A 100 -11.69 -7.32 -3.10
N ASP A 101 -11.17 -8.53 -3.37
CA ASP A 101 -11.18 -9.65 -2.42
C ASP A 101 -10.12 -9.46 -1.33
N ASN A 102 -10.25 -8.36 -0.59
CA ASN A 102 -9.36 -7.96 0.51
C ASN A 102 -10.15 -7.18 1.55
N ASP A 103 -9.84 -7.42 2.82
CA ASP A 103 -10.44 -6.72 3.96
C ASP A 103 -9.89 -5.30 4.15
N LEU A 104 -8.79 -4.98 3.51
CA LEU A 104 -8.17 -3.65 3.52
C LEU A 104 -8.57 -2.85 2.28
N GLY A 105 -8.59 -1.52 2.38
CA GLY A 105 -9.00 -0.66 1.28
C GLY A 105 -8.48 0.78 1.43
N LEU A 106 -7.17 0.99 1.55
CA LEU A 106 -6.61 2.34 1.60
C LEU A 106 -6.43 2.93 0.21
N CYS A 107 -5.53 2.36 -0.58
CA CYS A 107 -5.15 2.91 -1.88
C CYS A 107 -5.01 1.81 -2.93
N SER A 108 -5.42 2.12 -4.15
CA SER A 108 -5.16 1.33 -5.35
C SER A 108 -4.42 2.17 -6.39
N TYR A 109 -3.57 1.51 -7.17
CA TYR A 109 -2.82 2.13 -8.25
C TYR A 109 -3.14 1.41 -9.56
N LEU A 110 -3.73 2.13 -10.50
CA LEU A 110 -4.14 1.60 -11.79
C LEU A 110 -3.31 2.23 -12.92
N TYR A 111 -2.64 1.40 -13.71
CA TYR A 111 -1.89 1.86 -14.88
C TYR A 111 -2.54 1.32 -16.15
N THR A 112 -3.00 2.21 -17.01
CA THR A 112 -3.68 1.86 -18.26
C THR A 112 -3.60 2.98 -19.28
N ASN A 113 -3.61 2.61 -20.58
CA ASN A 113 -3.75 3.56 -21.68
C ASN A 113 -5.21 3.69 -22.15
N SER A 114 -6.16 2.95 -21.57
CA SER A 114 -7.58 3.02 -21.88
C SER A 114 -8.29 3.94 -20.90
N MET A 115 -8.89 5.02 -21.40
CA MET A 115 -9.71 5.94 -20.57
C MET A 115 -10.93 5.21 -20.00
N GLU A 116 -11.55 4.32 -20.75
CA GLU A 116 -12.67 3.50 -20.28
C GLU A 116 -12.26 2.65 -19.06
N LYS A 117 -11.12 1.93 -19.14
CA LYS A 117 -10.60 1.13 -18.00
C LYS A 117 -10.19 1.99 -16.83
N ALA A 118 -9.67 3.20 -17.09
CA ALA A 118 -9.32 4.15 -16.05
C ALA A 118 -10.56 4.56 -15.25
N GLN A 119 -11.64 4.92 -15.94
CA GLN A 119 -12.90 5.30 -15.32
C GLN A 119 -13.56 4.13 -14.59
N ILE A 120 -13.77 3.00 -15.25
CA ILE A 120 -14.39 1.82 -14.65
C ILE A 120 -13.59 1.31 -13.46
N GLY A 121 -12.25 1.29 -13.56
CA GLY A 121 -11.39 0.89 -12.45
C GLY A 121 -11.47 1.83 -11.26
N SER A 122 -11.51 3.15 -11.51
CA SER A 122 -11.67 4.15 -10.45
C SER A 122 -13.00 4.01 -9.68
N GLU A 123 -14.07 3.59 -10.37
CA GLU A 123 -15.38 3.38 -9.76
C GLU A 123 -15.50 2.03 -9.05
N LYS A 124 -14.91 0.97 -9.61
CA LYS A 124 -15.09 -0.41 -9.14
C LYS A 124 -14.07 -0.87 -8.10
N LEU A 125 -12.89 -0.24 -8.02
CA LEU A 125 -11.91 -0.58 -6.98
C LEU A 125 -12.39 -0.11 -5.61
N GLU A 126 -12.51 -1.05 -4.69
CA GLU A 126 -13.02 -0.84 -3.34
C GLU A 126 -11.89 -0.36 -2.40
N THR A 127 -11.36 0.82 -2.70
CA THR A 127 -10.37 1.53 -1.88
C THR A 127 -10.75 3.00 -1.71
N GLY A 128 -10.31 3.62 -0.63
CA GLY A 128 -10.61 5.03 -0.36
C GLY A 128 -9.92 5.99 -1.34
N CYS A 129 -8.80 5.57 -1.92
CA CYS A 129 -8.04 6.34 -2.91
C CYS A 129 -7.70 5.47 -4.12
N VAL A 130 -7.86 6.01 -5.33
CA VAL A 130 -7.38 5.36 -6.57
C VAL A 130 -6.51 6.33 -7.33
N ALA A 131 -5.25 5.96 -7.56
CA ALA A 131 -4.33 6.71 -8.41
C ALA A 131 -4.26 6.07 -9.80
N VAL A 132 -4.50 6.86 -10.84
CA VAL A 132 -4.42 6.39 -12.23
C VAL A 132 -3.18 6.96 -12.90
N ASN A 133 -2.31 6.08 -13.40
CA ASN A 133 -1.06 6.42 -14.09
C ASN A 133 -0.09 7.30 -13.27
N THR A 134 -0.20 7.27 -11.96
CA THR A 134 0.68 7.97 -11.03
C THR A 134 0.88 7.15 -9.76
N GLY A 135 1.99 7.36 -9.06
CA GLY A 135 2.23 6.81 -7.73
C GLY A 135 1.84 7.76 -6.59
N VAL A 136 1.29 8.94 -6.90
CA VAL A 136 0.92 9.95 -5.91
C VAL A 136 -0.57 9.82 -5.58
N VAL A 137 -0.90 9.53 -4.32
CA VAL A 137 -2.27 9.45 -3.80
C VAL A 137 -2.54 10.44 -2.67
N ALA A 138 -1.51 10.88 -1.96
CA ALA A 138 -1.65 11.81 -0.84
C ALA A 138 -1.22 13.22 -1.29
N ILE A 139 -2.19 14.10 -1.44
CA ILE A 139 -2.00 15.54 -1.70
C ILE A 139 -2.87 16.32 -0.72
N ALA A 140 -2.44 17.52 -0.34
CA ALA A 140 -3.12 18.31 0.69
C ALA A 140 -4.55 18.71 0.31
N GLU A 141 -4.81 18.87 -0.99
CA GLU A 141 -6.09 19.34 -1.53
C GLU A 141 -7.15 18.24 -1.63
N ALA A 142 -6.74 16.98 -1.58
CA ALA A 142 -7.65 15.84 -1.73
C ALA A 142 -7.84 15.08 -0.42
N PRO A 143 -9.05 14.54 -0.17
CA PRO A 143 -9.29 13.68 0.99
C PRO A 143 -8.51 12.37 0.84
N PHE A 144 -7.75 12.01 1.87
CA PHE A 144 -6.99 10.78 1.97
C PHE A 144 -7.51 9.92 3.11
N GLY A 145 -7.77 8.66 2.87
CA GLY A 145 -8.22 7.71 3.87
C GLY A 145 -8.82 6.46 3.24
N GLY A 146 -8.97 5.42 4.04
CA GLY A 146 -9.40 4.11 3.59
C GLY A 146 -10.88 3.82 3.81
N ILE A 147 -11.26 2.63 3.40
CA ILE A 147 -12.53 1.97 3.66
C ILE A 147 -12.28 0.56 4.20
N LYS A 148 -13.33 -0.21 4.49
CA LYS A 148 -13.24 -1.55 5.05
C LYS A 148 -12.48 -1.53 6.40
N GLN A 149 -11.63 -2.51 6.68
CA GLN A 149 -10.85 -2.57 7.93
C GLN A 149 -9.70 -1.56 8.01
N THR A 150 -9.43 -0.81 6.94
CA THR A 150 -8.43 0.28 6.97
C THR A 150 -8.87 1.44 7.87
N GLY A 151 -10.16 1.56 8.18
CA GLY A 151 -10.69 2.52 9.14
C GLY A 151 -11.62 3.56 8.52
N TYR A 152 -12.00 4.54 9.32
CA TYR A 152 -12.94 5.61 8.97
C TYR A 152 -12.25 6.97 8.97
N GLY A 153 -12.96 7.98 8.41
CA GLY A 153 -12.47 9.34 8.35
C GLY A 153 -11.61 9.63 7.13
N ARG A 154 -11.29 10.90 6.98
CA ARG A 154 -10.42 11.38 5.90
C ARG A 154 -9.51 12.48 6.42
N GLU A 155 -8.23 12.40 6.05
CA GLU A 155 -7.26 13.47 6.20
C GLU A 155 -7.19 14.30 4.90
N GLY A 156 -6.68 15.51 4.96
CA GLY A 156 -6.57 16.38 3.79
C GLY A 156 -7.91 16.86 3.22
N GLY A 157 -7.83 17.67 2.19
CA GLY A 157 -9.01 18.29 1.58
C GLY A 157 -9.80 19.21 2.51
N SER A 158 -10.82 19.86 2.00
CA SER A 158 -11.66 20.82 2.75
C SER A 158 -12.55 20.16 3.81
N GLY A 159 -12.75 18.86 3.72
CA GLY A 159 -13.62 18.09 4.64
C GLY A 159 -12.96 17.64 5.93
N ALA A 160 -11.64 17.54 5.98
CA ALA A 160 -10.89 16.93 7.09
C ALA A 160 -11.17 17.58 8.45
N ILE A 161 -11.38 18.90 8.48
CA ILE A 161 -11.68 19.64 9.72
C ILE A 161 -12.96 19.13 10.41
N LYS A 162 -13.89 18.51 9.67
CA LYS A 162 -15.15 18.02 10.23
C LYS A 162 -14.95 16.90 11.24
N ASP A 163 -13.90 16.09 11.08
CA ASP A 163 -13.58 14.99 11.99
C ASP A 163 -13.06 15.49 13.37
N TYR A 164 -12.68 16.78 13.44
CA TYR A 164 -12.23 17.45 14.66
C TYR A 164 -13.28 18.36 15.30
N LEU A 165 -14.51 18.42 14.75
CA LEU A 165 -15.56 19.32 15.16
C LEU A 165 -16.78 18.56 15.69
N ASN A 166 -17.44 19.15 16.70
CA ASN A 166 -18.76 18.73 17.14
C ASN A 166 -19.82 19.62 16.51
N VAL A 167 -20.82 19.01 15.86
CA VAL A 167 -21.97 19.74 15.34
C VAL A 167 -22.94 20.00 16.47
N LYS A 168 -23.30 21.30 16.67
CA LYS A 168 -24.27 21.72 17.66
C LYS A 168 -25.43 22.43 16.99
N TYR A 169 -26.64 21.95 17.20
CA TYR A 169 -27.87 22.63 16.83
C TYR A 169 -28.41 23.46 18.01
N THR A 170 -28.77 24.68 17.77
CA THR A 170 -29.43 25.54 18.76
C THR A 170 -30.68 26.14 18.15
N HIS A 171 -31.83 25.96 18.80
CA HIS A 171 -33.10 26.61 18.48
C HIS A 171 -33.47 27.54 19.61
N MET A 172 -33.72 28.81 19.29
CA MET A 172 -34.20 29.82 20.26
C MET A 172 -35.58 30.36 19.85
N GLY A 173 -36.56 30.12 20.70
CA GLY A 173 -37.87 30.77 20.58
C GLY A 173 -37.85 32.13 21.31
N LEU A 174 -38.11 33.20 20.60
CA LEU A 174 -38.30 34.53 21.20
C LEU A 174 -39.77 34.70 21.45
N LYS A 175 -40.15 34.99 22.73
CA LYS A 175 -41.48 35.55 23.03
C LYS A 175 -41.42 37.01 22.64
N ILE A 176 -42.21 37.39 21.62
CA ILE A 176 -42.52 38.78 21.28
C ILE A 176 -43.67 39.24 22.18
#